data_da09f4ba6f16e25dee13efb8fb8481f0
#
_entry.id   da09f4ba6f16e25dee13efb8fb8481f0
#
_cell.length_a   1.000
_cell.length_b   1.000
_cell.length_c   1.000
_cell.angle_alpha   90.00
_cell.angle_beta   90.00
_cell.angle_gamma   90.00
#
_symmetry.space_group_name_H-M   'P 1'
#
loop_
_entity.id
_entity.type
_entity.pdbx_description
1 polymer ?
#
loop_
_entity_poly.entity_id
_entity_poly.type
_entity_poly.pdbx_seq_one_letter_code
_entity_poly.pdbx_strand_id
1 'polypeptide(L)' 'MASLPSNVMEQSIRNELPGTVKGIVSDKVLSEVVIETAAGEVAAVITTRSLERMRLKVGDPVFALIKATNVSLRRPD' A
#
# COMPACT_ATOMS: atom_id res chain seq x y z
N MET A 1 -26.67 12.27 -13.33
CA MET A 1 -25.67 11.47 -12.62
C MET A 1 -26.04 11.38 -11.15
N ALA A 2 -25.91 10.21 -10.61
CA ALA A 2 -26.17 10.07 -9.17
C ALA A 2 -25.14 10.87 -8.39
N SER A 3 -25.56 11.53 -7.35
CA SER A 3 -24.63 12.21 -6.45
C SER A 3 -23.81 11.17 -5.71
N LEU A 4 -22.61 11.56 -5.30
CA LEU A 4 -21.78 10.70 -4.51
C LEU A 4 -22.42 10.46 -3.14
N PRO A 5 -22.31 9.26 -2.60
CA PRO A 5 -22.77 9.03 -1.23
C PRO A 5 -22.03 9.95 -0.28
N SER A 6 -22.70 10.40 0.76
CA SER A 6 -22.08 11.31 1.71
C SER A 6 -20.86 10.67 2.39
N ASN A 7 -20.86 9.34 2.56
CA ASN A 7 -19.72 8.68 3.20
C ASN A 7 -18.45 8.74 2.35
N VAL A 8 -18.57 8.98 1.04
CA VAL A 8 -17.38 9.17 0.21
C VAL A 8 -16.63 10.43 0.64
N MET A 9 -17.36 11.45 1.06
CA MET A 9 -16.76 12.70 1.53
C MET A 9 -16.05 12.52 2.87
N GLU A 10 -16.50 11.56 3.65
CA GLU A 10 -15.95 11.31 4.98
C GLU A 10 -14.80 10.32 4.97
N GLN A 11 -14.68 9.53 3.92
CA GLN A 11 -13.66 8.50 3.80
C GLN A 11 -12.47 9.00 3.00
N SER A 12 -11.30 8.51 3.35
CA SER A 12 -10.11 8.78 2.56
C SER A 12 -10.23 8.06 1.22
N ILE A 13 -9.95 8.78 0.14
CA ILE A 13 -9.87 8.17 -1.18
C ILE A 13 -8.52 7.46 -1.27
N ARG A 14 -8.55 6.20 -1.66
CA ARG A 14 -7.37 5.36 -1.72
C ARG A 14 -7.20 4.76 -3.10
N ASN A 15 -5.95 4.65 -3.48
CA ASN A 15 -5.57 3.88 -4.64
C ASN A 15 -5.16 2.49 -4.15
N GLU A 16 -5.57 1.46 -4.88
CA GLU A 16 -5.21 0.08 -4.55
C GLU A 16 -4.44 -0.50 -5.71
N LEU A 17 -3.22 -0.92 -5.44
CA LEU A 17 -2.37 -1.54 -6.43
C LEU A 17 -2.18 -3.00 -6.07
N PRO A 18 -2.67 -3.92 -6.90
CA PRO A 18 -2.41 -5.33 -6.62
C PRO A 18 -0.94 -5.65 -6.87
N GLY A 19 -0.40 -6.52 -6.05
CA GLY A 19 0.99 -6.90 -6.18
C GLY A 19 1.30 -8.13 -5.35
N THR A 20 2.58 -8.45 -5.31
CA THR A 20 3.09 -9.63 -4.60
C THR A 20 4.25 -9.20 -3.72
N VAL A 21 4.28 -9.68 -2.50
CA VAL A 21 5.38 -9.38 -1.58
C VAL A 21 6.66 -9.96 -2.15
N LYS A 22 7.66 -9.10 -2.37
CA LYS A 22 8.94 -9.48 -2.93
C LYS A 22 10.01 -9.59 -1.85
N GLY A 23 9.94 -8.76 -0.83
CA GLY A 23 10.93 -8.78 0.23
C GLY A 23 10.40 -8.13 1.48
N ILE A 24 10.96 -8.53 2.62
CA ILE A 24 10.57 -8.00 3.93
C ILE A 24 11.85 -7.82 4.73
N VAL A 25 12.01 -6.63 5.31
CA VAL A 25 13.08 -6.35 6.25
C VAL A 25 12.42 -5.78 7.50
N SER A 26 12.68 -6.40 8.64
CA SER A 26 12.00 -6.06 9.88
C SER A 26 12.97 -5.81 11.01
N ASP A 27 12.63 -4.85 11.86
CA ASP A 27 13.14 -4.86 13.23
C ASP A 27 11.95 -5.06 14.17
N LYS A 28 12.15 -4.81 15.46
CA LYS A 28 11.09 -5.07 16.44
C LYS A 28 9.89 -4.16 16.28
N VAL A 29 10.08 -2.99 15.70
CA VAL A 29 9.04 -1.95 15.66
C VAL A 29 8.49 -1.76 14.28
N LEU A 30 9.37 -1.64 13.28
CA LEU A 30 8.96 -1.32 11.91
C LEU A 30 9.44 -2.39 10.95
N SER A 31 8.65 -2.56 9.89
CA SER A 31 8.97 -3.50 8.81
C SER A 31 8.82 -2.78 7.50
N GLU A 32 9.79 -3.00 6.61
CA GLU A 32 9.69 -2.56 5.23
C GLU A 32 9.27 -3.75 4.38
N VAL A 33 8.22 -3.55 3.61
CA VAL A 33 7.70 -4.59 2.71
C VAL A 33 7.83 -4.06 1.29
N VAL A 34 8.57 -4.78 0.46
CA VAL A 34 8.72 -4.43 -0.95
C VAL A 34 7.72 -5.26 -1.73
N ILE A 35 6.92 -4.58 -2.54
CA ILE A 35 5.83 -5.19 -3.29
C ILE A 35 6.11 -5.03 -4.77
N GLU A 36 6.02 -6.11 -5.51
CA GLU A 36 6.13 -6.09 -6.97
C GLU A 36 4.74 -5.86 -7.55
N THR A 37 4.58 -4.79 -8.33
CA THR A 37 3.31 -4.50 -9.01
C THR A 37 3.54 -4.44 -10.51
N ALA A 38 2.45 -4.37 -11.27
CA ALA A 38 2.54 -4.23 -12.72
C ALA A 38 3.26 -2.92 -13.12
N ALA A 39 3.25 -1.94 -12.24
CA ALA A 39 3.89 -0.65 -12.50
C ALA A 39 5.32 -0.57 -11.94
N GLY A 40 5.81 -1.64 -11.33
CA GLY A 40 7.13 -1.67 -10.71
C GLY A 40 7.04 -1.94 -9.22
N GLU A 41 8.14 -1.69 -8.53
CA GLU A 41 8.21 -1.96 -7.10
C GLU A 41 7.67 -0.80 -6.28
N VAL A 42 6.93 -1.16 -5.25
CA VAL A 42 6.42 -0.20 -4.27
C VAL A 42 6.91 -0.66 -2.90
N ALA A 43 7.48 0.26 -2.14
CA ALA A 43 7.93 -0.03 -0.79
C ALA A 43 6.92 0.53 0.21
N ALA A 44 6.61 -0.26 1.22
CA ALA A 44 5.71 0.14 2.30
C ALA A 44 6.43 -0.05 3.62
N VAL A 45 6.23 0.90 4.53
CA VAL A 45 6.71 0.75 5.91
C VAL A 45 5.49 0.62 6.79
N ILE A 46 5.40 -0.48 7.49
CA ILE A 46 4.31 -0.77 8.41
C ILE A 46 4.91 -1.20 9.74
N THR A 47 4.07 -1.23 10.78
CA THR A 47 4.56 -1.75 12.05
C THR A 47 4.80 -3.25 11.92
N THR A 48 5.80 -3.74 12.64
CA THR A 48 6.08 -5.18 12.64
C THR A 48 4.90 -5.94 13.22
N ARG A 49 4.19 -5.33 14.17
CA ARG A 49 2.96 -5.92 14.69
C ARG A 49 1.92 -6.12 13.60
N SER A 50 1.74 -5.13 12.71
CA SER A 50 0.81 -5.25 11.58
C SER A 50 1.25 -6.34 10.62
N LEU A 51 2.55 -6.41 10.34
CA LEU A 51 3.10 -7.45 9.49
C LEU A 51 2.75 -8.84 10.04
N GLU A 52 2.97 -9.02 11.34
CA GLU A 52 2.70 -10.30 12.00
C GLU A 52 1.21 -10.61 12.01
N ARG A 53 0.39 -9.60 12.28
CA ARG A 53 -1.06 -9.78 12.31
C ARG A 53 -1.60 -10.21 10.94
N MET A 54 -1.06 -9.64 9.88
CA MET A 54 -1.45 -10.01 8.52
C MET A 54 -0.78 -11.29 8.05
N ARG A 55 0.21 -11.79 8.79
CA ARG A 55 0.95 -13.00 8.44
C ARG A 55 1.56 -12.92 7.04
N LEU A 56 2.07 -11.75 6.69
CA LEU A 56 2.68 -11.56 5.39
C LEU A 56 4.01 -12.27 5.27
N LYS A 57 4.24 -12.85 4.11
CA LYS A 57 5.51 -13.46 3.77
C LYS A 57 5.77 -13.27 2.29
N VAL A 58 7.01 -13.42 1.90
CA VAL A 58 7.40 -13.29 0.50
C VAL A 58 6.58 -14.26 -0.36
N GLY A 59 6.05 -13.73 -1.44
CA GLY A 59 5.19 -14.49 -2.36
C GLY A 59 3.71 -14.27 -2.14
N ASP A 60 3.31 -13.64 -1.05
CA ASP A 60 1.89 -13.42 -0.77
C ASP A 60 1.31 -12.32 -1.66
N PRO A 61 0.08 -12.50 -2.13
CA PRO A 61 -0.62 -11.42 -2.83
C PRO A 61 -1.08 -10.37 -1.83
N VAL A 62 -0.98 -9.11 -2.24
CA VAL A 62 -1.37 -7.97 -1.40
C VAL A 62 -1.91 -6.85 -2.27
N PHE A 63 -2.56 -5.89 -1.64
CA PHE A 63 -2.88 -4.61 -2.26
C PHE A 63 -2.11 -3.53 -1.54
N ALA A 64 -1.35 -2.73 -2.30
CA ALA A 64 -0.74 -1.53 -1.74
C ALA A 64 -1.78 -0.42 -1.75
N LEU A 65 -2.03 0.16 -0.58
CA LEU A 65 -3.03 1.21 -0.42
C LEU A 65 -2.34 2.55 -0.30
N ILE A 66 -2.68 3.48 -1.17
CA ILE A 66 -2.06 4.80 -1.19
C ILE A 66 -3.17 5.85 -1.16
N LYS A 67 -3.22 6.63 -0.09
CA LYS A 67 -4.19 7.72 -0.01
C LYS A 67 -3.95 8.71 -1.15
N ALA A 68 -5.01 9.19 -1.75
CA ALA A 68 -4.90 10.14 -2.85
C ALA A 68 -4.14 11.40 -2.43
N THR A 69 -4.28 11.81 -1.18
CA THR A 69 -3.58 12.99 -0.67
C THR A 69 -2.07 12.80 -0.55
N ASN A 70 -1.61 11.55 -0.61
CA ASN A 70 -0.18 11.24 -0.50
C ASN A 70 0.47 10.99 -1.85
N VAL A 71 -0.28 11.13 -2.93
CA VAL A 71 0.27 10.94 -4.27
C VAL A 71 0.71 12.29 -4.82
N SER A 72 1.96 12.37 -5.22
CA SER A 72 2.50 13.55 -5.86
C SER A 72 2.89 13.20 -7.29
N LEU A 73 3.07 14.21 -8.10
CA LEU A 73 3.32 14.04 -9.52
C LEU A 73 4.62 14.71 -9.90
N ARG A 74 5.26 14.15 -10.93
CA ARG A 74 6.37 14.81 -11.60
C ARG A 74 6.32 14.44 -13.07
N ARG A 75 6.95 15.28 -13.89
CA ARG A 75 7.13 14.93 -15.29
C ARG A 75 8.29 13.96 -15.43
N PRO A 76 8.34 13.18 -16.52
CA PRO A 76 9.38 12.15 -16.66
C PRO A 76 10.80 12.72 -16.77
N ASP A 77 10.95 13.97 -17.16
CA ASP A 77 12.30 14.56 -17.34
C ASP A 77 12.47 15.86 -16.59
#